data_6741a2359a9e4b216c9d99211cd2fd59
#
_entry.id   6741a2359a9e4b216c9d99211cd2fd59
#
_cell.length_a   1.000
_cell.length_b   1.000
_cell.length_c   1.000
_cell.angle_alpha   90.00
_cell.angle_beta   90.00
_cell.angle_gamma   90.00
#
_symmetry.space_group_name_H-M   'P 1'
#
loop_
_entity.id
_entity.type
_entity.pdbx_description
1 polymer ?
#
loop_
_entity_poly.entity_id
_entity_poly.type
_entity_poly.pdbx_seq_one_letter_code
_entity_poly.pdbx_strand_id
1 'polypeptide(L)'
;MTAPIINAPATGSVEPVLEVRGLAKHFTKGGEDLIALRNFDLRVAPGEFLVLLGRSGCGKSTLLNLLAGLTTATAGTITYRGDVVTGPRTQVGYLTQHDTLMPWRDVTRNVEMPRELRSEDKATRRAVAEELIRLVGLSGFEHHYPRELSGGMRRRASLARMLCSDPETLLLDEPFGALDAQLRVELQGELLRLWQGSGRTVVFVTHDIEEALVLADRIIVLGSVGALVLDQTVDLPRPRDPDDIRVDPHFVELHRRLSAALKEGAR
;
A
#
# COMPACT_ATOMS: atom_id res chain seq x y z
N MET A 1 -0.15 2.73 32.68
CA MET A 1 -0.42 1.68 31.65
C MET A 1 -1.87 1.87 31.22
N THR A 2 -2.09 2.69 30.20
CA THR A 2 -3.43 2.93 29.64
C THR A 2 -3.62 1.92 28.52
N ALA A 3 -4.68 1.10 28.62
CA ALA A 3 -5.00 0.13 27.59
C ALA A 3 -5.30 0.82 26.24
N PRO A 4 -4.90 0.25 25.10
CA PRO A 4 -5.21 0.83 23.80
C PRO A 4 -6.72 0.89 23.60
N ILE A 5 -7.22 2.04 23.11
CA ILE A 5 -8.63 2.22 22.76
C ILE A 5 -8.86 1.45 21.45
N ILE A 6 -9.25 0.18 21.59
CA ILE A 6 -9.65 -0.66 20.46
C ILE A 6 -11.14 -0.36 20.20
N ASN A 7 -11.41 0.60 19.30
CA ASN A 7 -12.71 0.66 18.67
C ASN A 7 -12.69 -0.31 17.48
N ALA A 8 -12.93 -1.59 17.75
CA ALA A 8 -13.23 -2.54 16.69
C ALA A 8 -14.58 -2.15 16.07
N PRO A 9 -14.67 -1.89 14.75
CA PRO A 9 -15.96 -1.74 14.13
C PRO A 9 -16.71 -3.07 14.25
N ALA A 10 -17.99 -2.98 14.63
CA ALA A 10 -18.94 -4.09 14.58
C ALA A 10 -19.20 -4.45 13.10
N THR A 11 -18.25 -5.12 12.47
CA THR A 11 -18.42 -5.69 11.14
C THR A 11 -19.15 -7.01 11.29
N GLY A 12 -20.38 -7.04 10.81
CA GLY A 12 -21.07 -8.29 10.50
C GLY A 12 -20.14 -9.19 9.69
N SER A 13 -20.36 -10.49 9.76
CA SER A 13 -19.57 -11.66 9.34
C SER A 13 -19.04 -11.69 7.90
N VAL A 14 -18.38 -10.66 7.41
CA VAL A 14 -17.65 -10.72 6.13
C VAL A 14 -16.27 -11.33 6.42
N GLU A 15 -15.97 -12.47 5.77
CA GLU A 15 -14.64 -13.06 5.86
C GLU A 15 -13.58 -12.06 5.40
N PRO A 16 -12.51 -11.80 6.20
CA PRO A 16 -11.46 -10.88 5.81
C PRO A 16 -10.67 -11.42 4.61
N VAL A 17 -10.25 -10.53 3.72
CA VAL A 17 -9.36 -10.92 2.62
C VAL A 17 -7.93 -11.16 3.12
N LEU A 18 -7.50 -10.39 4.12
CA LEU A 18 -6.24 -10.58 4.83
C LEU A 18 -6.53 -10.65 6.32
N GLU A 19 -6.01 -11.67 6.99
CA GLU A 19 -6.05 -11.79 8.44
C GLU A 19 -4.65 -12.09 8.98
N VAL A 20 -4.26 -11.33 9.99
CA VAL A 20 -2.98 -11.44 10.70
C VAL A 20 -3.28 -11.71 12.16
N ARG A 21 -2.67 -12.74 12.73
CA ARG A 21 -2.87 -13.13 14.14
C ARG A 21 -1.53 -13.33 14.84
N GLY A 22 -1.31 -12.57 15.90
CA GLY A 22 -0.14 -12.67 16.79
C GLY A 22 1.19 -12.54 16.06
N LEU A 23 1.24 -11.74 14.97
CA LEU A 23 2.39 -11.66 14.07
C LEU A 23 3.59 -11.05 14.78
N ALA A 24 4.73 -11.75 14.70
CA ALA A 24 6.02 -11.24 15.14
C ALA A 24 7.07 -11.43 14.04
N LYS A 25 7.97 -10.45 13.92
CA LYS A 25 9.13 -10.54 13.04
C LYS A 25 10.36 -9.99 13.72
N HIS A 26 11.36 -10.85 13.83
CA HIS A 26 12.70 -10.53 14.31
C HIS A 26 13.70 -10.74 13.19
N PHE A 27 14.72 -9.88 13.15
CA PHE A 27 15.88 -10.03 12.27
C PHE A 27 17.13 -10.11 13.14
N THR A 28 18.00 -11.06 12.87
CA THR A 28 19.30 -11.14 13.54
C THR A 28 20.34 -10.48 12.64
N LYS A 29 20.99 -9.42 13.10
CA LYS A 29 22.06 -8.73 12.38
C LYS A 29 23.26 -8.53 13.30
N GLY A 30 24.40 -9.12 12.93
CA GLY A 30 25.63 -9.00 13.73
C GLY A 30 25.56 -9.60 15.14
N GLY A 31 24.64 -10.54 15.39
CA GLY A 31 24.42 -11.14 16.71
C GLY A 31 23.41 -10.40 17.59
N GLU A 32 22.87 -9.28 17.14
CA GLU A 32 21.81 -8.53 17.82
C GLU A 32 20.46 -8.81 17.16
N ASP A 33 19.41 -9.01 17.97
CA ASP A 33 18.05 -9.20 17.52
C ASP A 33 17.35 -7.86 17.36
N LEU A 34 16.98 -7.53 16.12
CA LEU A 34 16.16 -6.37 15.79
C LEU A 34 14.69 -6.81 15.68
N ILE A 35 13.87 -6.36 16.60
CA ILE A 35 12.43 -6.62 16.57
C ILE A 35 11.78 -5.60 15.62
N ALA A 36 11.19 -6.07 14.52
CA ALA A 36 10.48 -5.23 13.57
C ALA A 36 8.96 -5.20 13.86
N LEU A 37 8.40 -6.33 14.30
CA LEU A 37 6.98 -6.45 14.66
C LEU A 37 6.86 -7.34 15.90
N ARG A 38 5.93 -6.98 16.82
CA ARG A 38 5.67 -7.74 18.05
C ARG A 38 4.16 -7.90 18.28
N ASN A 39 3.67 -9.14 18.20
CA ASN A 39 2.29 -9.52 18.51
C ASN A 39 1.26 -8.61 17.83
N PHE A 40 1.35 -8.51 16.50
CA PHE A 40 0.50 -7.63 15.69
C PHE A 40 -0.69 -8.41 15.12
N ASP A 41 -1.89 -7.87 15.30
CA ASP A 41 -3.13 -8.41 14.77
C ASP A 41 -3.74 -7.40 13.78
N LEU A 42 -4.28 -7.90 12.66
CA LEU A 42 -4.93 -7.10 11.64
C LEU A 42 -5.97 -7.91 10.89
N ARG A 43 -7.11 -7.30 10.57
CA ARG A 43 -8.08 -7.82 9.61
C ARG A 43 -8.35 -6.75 8.56
N VAL A 44 -8.36 -7.18 7.29
CA VAL A 44 -8.68 -6.31 6.15
C VAL A 44 -9.87 -6.90 5.42
N ALA A 45 -10.93 -6.12 5.28
CA ALA A 45 -12.14 -6.55 4.59
C ALA A 45 -11.94 -6.53 3.06
N PRO A 46 -12.70 -7.37 2.30
CA PRO A 46 -12.71 -7.26 0.84
C PRO A 46 -13.16 -5.86 0.39
N GLY A 47 -12.43 -5.29 -0.57
CA GLY A 47 -12.71 -3.96 -1.11
C GLY A 47 -12.34 -2.79 -0.20
N GLU A 48 -11.75 -3.02 0.98
CA GLU A 48 -11.31 -1.97 1.91
C GLU A 48 -10.07 -1.25 1.38
N PHE A 49 -10.05 0.08 1.52
CA PHE A 49 -8.84 0.89 1.38
C PHE A 49 -8.26 1.15 2.77
N LEU A 50 -7.33 0.30 3.19
CA LEU A 50 -6.65 0.40 4.46
C LEU A 50 -5.35 1.20 4.30
N VAL A 51 -5.12 2.18 5.18
CA VAL A 51 -3.84 2.89 5.25
C VAL A 51 -3.10 2.54 6.54
N LEU A 52 -1.83 2.19 6.39
CA LEU A 52 -0.87 2.02 7.48
C LEU A 52 -0.06 3.31 7.61
N LEU A 53 -0.33 4.08 8.64
CA LEU A 53 0.31 5.36 8.93
C LEU A 53 1.33 5.17 10.05
N GLY A 54 2.54 5.74 9.90
CA GLY A 54 3.56 5.64 10.95
C GLY A 54 4.89 6.24 10.51
N ARG A 55 5.79 6.45 11.47
CA ARG A 55 7.13 6.99 11.20
C ARG A 55 8.01 5.99 10.46
N SER A 56 9.07 6.48 9.82
CA SER A 56 10.08 5.61 9.21
C SER A 56 10.68 4.66 10.24
N GLY A 57 10.86 3.39 9.85
CA GLY A 57 11.44 2.37 10.72
C GLY A 57 10.46 1.68 11.71
N CYS A 58 9.17 2.03 11.76
CA CYS A 58 8.22 1.41 12.69
C CYS A 58 7.72 0.01 12.25
N GLY A 59 8.18 -0.53 11.11
CA GLY A 59 7.82 -1.90 10.68
C GLY A 59 6.84 -1.99 9.50
N LYS A 60 6.35 -0.88 8.91
CA LYS A 60 5.36 -0.87 7.81
C LYS A 60 5.78 -1.71 6.60
N SER A 61 6.96 -1.45 6.05
CA SER A 61 7.49 -2.21 4.90
C SER A 61 7.74 -3.68 5.26
N THR A 62 8.13 -3.97 6.51
CA THR A 62 8.25 -5.35 6.99
C THR A 62 6.89 -6.04 7.00
N LEU A 63 5.84 -5.36 7.46
CA LEU A 63 4.48 -5.89 7.44
C LEU A 63 4.03 -6.15 6.00
N LEU A 64 4.23 -5.20 5.06
CA LEU A 64 3.89 -5.42 3.65
C LEU A 64 4.65 -6.61 3.03
N ASN A 65 5.95 -6.77 3.33
CA ASN A 65 6.74 -7.92 2.86
C ASN A 65 6.19 -9.25 3.39
N LEU A 66 5.71 -9.27 4.64
CA LEU A 66 5.07 -10.44 5.24
C LEU A 66 3.71 -10.74 4.58
N LEU A 67 2.87 -9.71 4.36
CA LEU A 67 1.58 -9.84 3.68
C LEU A 67 1.74 -10.31 2.22
N ALA A 68 2.81 -9.84 1.55
CA ALA A 68 3.15 -10.27 0.19
C ALA A 68 3.73 -11.69 0.11
N GLY A 69 4.05 -12.32 1.26
CA GLY A 69 4.73 -13.62 1.31
C GLY A 69 6.19 -13.60 0.86
N LEU A 70 6.82 -12.41 0.81
CA LEU A 70 8.23 -12.25 0.42
C LEU A 70 9.20 -12.55 1.57
N THR A 71 8.71 -12.55 2.80
CA THR A 71 9.47 -12.96 3.98
C THR A 71 8.57 -13.73 4.93
N THR A 72 9.17 -14.62 5.72
CA THR A 72 8.43 -15.45 6.68
C THR A 72 8.35 -14.78 8.05
N ALA A 73 7.24 -14.96 8.75
CA ALA A 73 7.07 -14.53 10.13
C ALA A 73 7.98 -15.33 11.06
N THR A 74 8.39 -14.71 12.18
CA THR A 74 9.07 -15.42 13.28
C THR A 74 8.05 -16.15 14.15
N ALA A 75 6.85 -15.57 14.32
CA ALA A 75 5.71 -16.17 15.01
C ALA A 75 4.40 -15.57 14.48
N GLY A 76 3.28 -16.24 14.79
CA GLY A 76 1.97 -15.85 14.33
C GLY A 76 1.65 -16.38 12.93
N THR A 77 0.49 -15.99 12.40
CA THR A 77 -0.02 -16.48 11.10
C THR A 77 -0.57 -15.33 10.28
N ILE A 78 -0.45 -15.47 8.96
CA ILE A 78 -1.10 -14.61 7.97
C ILE A 78 -1.94 -15.50 7.08
N THR A 79 -3.19 -15.14 6.87
CA THR A 79 -4.05 -15.79 5.88
C THR A 79 -4.52 -14.81 4.83
N TYR A 80 -4.63 -15.28 3.60
CA TYR A 80 -5.24 -14.59 2.47
C TYR A 80 -6.43 -15.40 2.00
N ARG A 81 -7.66 -14.85 2.12
CA ARG A 81 -8.92 -15.55 1.83
C ARG A 81 -9.02 -16.91 2.54
N GLY A 82 -8.60 -16.97 3.81
CA GLY A 82 -8.59 -18.19 4.63
C GLY A 82 -7.36 -19.09 4.46
N ASP A 83 -6.61 -18.99 3.35
CA ASP A 83 -5.40 -19.78 3.11
C ASP A 83 -4.18 -19.19 3.76
N VAL A 84 -3.36 -20.00 4.43
CA VAL A 84 -2.10 -19.55 5.02
C VAL A 84 -1.14 -19.05 3.95
N VAL A 85 -0.57 -17.87 4.17
CA VAL A 85 0.44 -17.28 3.29
C VAL A 85 1.80 -17.92 3.55
N THR A 86 2.25 -18.74 2.60
CA THR A 86 3.56 -19.43 2.65
C THR A 86 4.55 -18.91 1.60
N GLY A 87 4.09 -18.01 0.72
CA GLY A 87 4.89 -17.44 -0.36
C GLY A 87 4.10 -16.41 -1.16
N PRO A 88 4.72 -15.80 -2.19
CA PRO A 88 4.06 -14.82 -3.06
C PRO A 88 2.84 -15.40 -3.78
N ARG A 89 1.82 -14.57 -3.99
CA ARG A 89 0.57 -14.92 -4.67
C ARG A 89 0.33 -14.00 -5.87
N THR A 90 -0.16 -14.54 -6.96
CA THR A 90 -0.44 -13.78 -8.20
C THR A 90 -1.60 -12.79 -8.05
N GLN A 91 -2.49 -13.02 -7.08
CA GLN A 91 -3.61 -12.14 -6.75
C GLN A 91 -3.17 -10.87 -6.00
N VAL A 92 -1.93 -10.85 -5.48
CA VAL A 92 -1.39 -9.74 -4.71
C VAL A 92 -0.37 -8.98 -5.54
N GLY A 93 -0.68 -7.73 -5.87
CA GLY A 93 0.26 -6.78 -6.47
C GLY A 93 1.03 -6.04 -5.38
N TYR A 94 2.35 -5.98 -5.48
CA TYR A 94 3.16 -5.26 -4.52
C TYR A 94 4.05 -4.22 -5.19
N LEU A 95 3.86 -2.96 -4.81
CA LEU A 95 4.73 -1.85 -5.16
C LEU A 95 5.65 -1.56 -3.96
N THR A 96 6.89 -2.00 -4.06
CA THR A 96 7.93 -1.80 -3.04
C THR A 96 8.39 -0.35 -2.96
N GLN A 97 9.01 0.06 -1.86
CA GLN A 97 9.53 1.43 -1.67
C GLN A 97 10.55 1.83 -2.75
N HIS A 98 11.41 0.91 -3.17
CA HIS A 98 12.36 1.13 -4.27
C HIS A 98 11.78 0.69 -5.60
N ASP A 99 12.18 1.34 -6.69
CA ASP A 99 11.83 0.85 -8.01
C ASP A 99 12.58 -0.48 -8.28
N THR A 100 11.89 -1.40 -8.94
CA THR A 100 12.41 -2.72 -9.28
C THR A 100 12.36 -2.96 -10.78
N LEU A 101 12.43 -1.88 -11.58
CA LEU A 101 12.41 -1.98 -13.04
C LEU A 101 13.63 -2.76 -13.54
N MET A 102 13.41 -3.57 -14.58
CA MET A 102 14.48 -4.29 -15.26
C MET A 102 15.32 -3.28 -16.05
N PRO A 103 16.61 -3.06 -15.74
CA PRO A 103 17.40 -1.99 -16.34
C PRO A 103 17.69 -2.19 -17.84
N TRP A 104 17.55 -3.42 -18.34
CA TRP A 104 17.73 -3.79 -19.75
C TRP A 104 16.43 -3.80 -20.57
N ARG A 105 15.29 -3.43 -19.98
CA ARG A 105 13.99 -3.28 -20.63
C ARG A 105 13.56 -1.83 -20.66
N ASP A 106 12.98 -1.39 -21.78
CA ASP A 106 12.30 -0.09 -21.84
C ASP A 106 11.04 -0.07 -20.97
N VAL A 107 10.40 1.10 -20.85
CA VAL A 107 9.19 1.29 -20.04
C VAL A 107 8.10 0.30 -20.43
N THR A 108 7.80 0.17 -21.73
CA THR A 108 6.72 -0.70 -22.17
C THR A 108 6.99 -2.16 -21.86
N ARG A 109 8.20 -2.64 -22.13
CA ARG A 109 8.59 -4.02 -21.82
C ARG A 109 8.65 -4.29 -20.32
N ASN A 110 8.94 -3.28 -19.50
CA ASN A 110 8.80 -3.39 -18.05
C ASN A 110 7.34 -3.54 -17.65
N VAL A 111 6.45 -2.69 -18.18
CA VAL A 111 5.03 -2.69 -17.82
C VAL A 111 4.33 -3.95 -18.28
N GLU A 112 4.55 -4.42 -19.52
CA GLU A 112 3.90 -5.63 -20.05
C GLU A 112 4.42 -6.95 -19.45
N MET A 113 5.53 -6.92 -18.71
CA MET A 113 6.22 -8.13 -18.22
C MET A 113 5.32 -9.10 -17.44
N PRO A 114 4.42 -8.68 -16.52
CA PRO A 114 3.58 -9.62 -15.79
C PRO A 114 2.66 -10.45 -16.69
N ARG A 115 2.17 -9.86 -17.78
CA ARG A 115 1.32 -10.54 -18.77
C ARG A 115 2.14 -11.40 -19.74
N GLU A 116 3.38 -10.97 -20.06
CA GLU A 116 4.35 -11.78 -20.80
C GLU A 116 4.65 -13.09 -20.08
N LEU A 117 4.87 -13.04 -18.75
CA LEU A 117 5.10 -14.22 -17.92
C LEU A 117 3.91 -15.20 -17.87
N ARG A 118 2.71 -14.71 -18.12
CA ARG A 118 1.48 -15.52 -18.26
C ARG A 118 1.27 -16.03 -19.69
N SER A 119 2.23 -15.79 -20.60
CA SER A 119 2.14 -16.17 -22.01
C SER A 119 0.95 -15.54 -22.75
N GLU A 120 0.49 -14.37 -22.31
CA GLU A 120 -0.60 -13.66 -22.96
C GLU A 120 -0.15 -13.13 -24.33
N ASP A 121 -1.11 -13.04 -25.27
CA ASP A 121 -0.84 -12.55 -26.63
C ASP A 121 -0.18 -11.17 -26.63
N LYS A 122 0.81 -11.00 -27.56
CA LYS A 122 1.62 -9.78 -27.61
C LYS A 122 0.82 -8.51 -27.89
N ALA A 123 -0.19 -8.58 -28.76
CA ALA A 123 -1.00 -7.41 -29.08
C ALA A 123 -1.84 -6.98 -27.87
N THR A 124 -2.45 -7.95 -27.19
CA THR A 124 -3.29 -7.72 -26.01
C THR A 124 -2.47 -7.12 -24.86
N ARG A 125 -1.33 -7.75 -24.48
CA ARG A 125 -0.50 -7.25 -23.38
C ARG A 125 0.08 -5.87 -23.67
N ARG A 126 0.41 -5.59 -24.96
CA ARG A 126 0.93 -4.30 -25.39
C ARG A 126 -0.12 -3.19 -25.25
N ALA A 127 -1.35 -3.45 -25.69
CA ALA A 127 -2.45 -2.50 -25.57
C ALA A 127 -2.73 -2.12 -24.11
N VAL A 128 -2.75 -3.10 -23.19
CA VAL A 128 -2.92 -2.84 -21.76
C VAL A 128 -1.74 -2.05 -21.19
N ALA A 129 -0.51 -2.38 -21.59
CA ALA A 129 0.66 -1.65 -21.11
C ALA A 129 0.64 -0.19 -21.55
N GLU A 130 0.27 0.10 -22.81
CA GLU A 130 0.17 1.46 -23.35
C GLU A 130 -0.92 2.28 -22.64
N GLU A 131 -2.06 1.66 -22.32
CA GLU A 131 -3.11 2.31 -21.53
C GLU A 131 -2.61 2.69 -20.12
N LEU A 132 -1.94 1.78 -19.43
CA LEU A 132 -1.39 2.03 -18.10
C LEU A 132 -0.25 3.05 -18.11
N ILE A 133 0.59 3.06 -19.15
CA ILE A 133 1.65 4.07 -19.34
C ILE A 133 1.02 5.47 -19.49
N ARG A 134 -0.05 5.58 -20.27
CA ARG A 134 -0.80 6.83 -20.41
C ARG A 134 -1.43 7.26 -19.07
N LEU A 135 -2.07 6.33 -18.37
CA LEU A 135 -2.71 6.57 -17.08
C LEU A 135 -1.74 7.13 -16.03
N VAL A 136 -0.51 6.63 -16.00
CA VAL A 136 0.51 7.14 -15.07
C VAL A 136 1.29 8.35 -15.63
N GLY A 137 0.83 8.97 -16.73
CA GLY A 137 1.44 10.16 -17.32
C GLY A 137 2.86 9.93 -17.86
N LEU A 138 3.10 8.79 -18.49
CA LEU A 138 4.39 8.44 -19.13
C LEU A 138 4.29 8.34 -20.66
N SER A 139 3.25 8.94 -21.27
CA SER A 139 3.16 9.05 -22.73
C SER A 139 4.37 9.78 -23.30
N GLY A 140 4.96 9.23 -24.37
CA GLY A 140 6.19 9.72 -25.00
C GLY A 140 7.48 9.13 -24.40
N PHE A 141 7.38 8.35 -23.30
CA PHE A 141 8.54 7.71 -22.68
C PHE A 141 8.52 6.17 -22.81
N GLU A 142 7.68 5.63 -23.68
CA GLU A 142 7.43 4.19 -23.86
C GLU A 142 8.72 3.39 -24.14
N HIS A 143 9.64 3.99 -24.89
CA HIS A 143 10.89 3.37 -25.34
C HIS A 143 12.13 3.75 -24.51
N HIS A 144 11.94 4.57 -23.45
CA HIS A 144 13.04 4.95 -22.55
C HIS A 144 13.39 3.81 -21.59
N TYR A 145 14.67 3.68 -21.29
CA TYR A 145 15.18 2.75 -20.29
C TYR A 145 15.16 3.38 -18.90
N PRO A 146 15.13 2.58 -17.81
CA PRO A 146 15.09 3.12 -16.44
C PRO A 146 16.16 4.16 -16.12
N ARG A 147 17.36 4.05 -16.67
CA ARG A 147 18.47 5.01 -16.50
C ARG A 147 18.20 6.39 -17.11
N GLU A 148 17.26 6.48 -18.06
CA GLU A 148 16.89 7.71 -18.78
C GLU A 148 15.70 8.43 -18.12
N LEU A 149 15.13 7.82 -17.06
CA LEU A 149 13.96 8.32 -16.34
C LEU A 149 14.38 9.00 -15.02
N SER A 150 13.61 10.01 -14.61
CA SER A 150 13.69 10.55 -13.25
C SER A 150 13.22 9.51 -12.21
N GLY A 151 13.52 9.73 -10.91
CA GLY A 151 13.04 8.85 -9.84
C GLY A 151 11.52 8.72 -9.81
N GLY A 152 10.80 9.84 -9.96
CA GLY A 152 9.33 9.84 -10.05
C GLY A 152 8.81 9.10 -11.27
N MET A 153 9.45 9.23 -12.45
CA MET A 153 9.07 8.48 -13.65
C MET A 153 9.27 6.97 -13.47
N ARG A 154 10.40 6.54 -12.87
CA ARG A 154 10.60 5.12 -12.54
C ARG A 154 9.54 4.59 -11.58
N ARG A 155 9.16 5.40 -10.58
CA ARG A 155 8.09 5.04 -9.63
C ARG A 155 6.76 4.83 -10.34
N ARG A 156 6.39 5.72 -11.26
CA ARG A 156 5.17 5.61 -12.07
C ARG A 156 5.18 4.41 -13.01
N ALA A 157 6.31 4.12 -13.64
CA ALA A 157 6.46 2.91 -14.46
C ALA A 157 6.35 1.62 -13.63
N SER A 158 6.87 1.62 -12.40
CA SER A 158 6.73 0.49 -11.46
C SER A 158 5.27 0.30 -11.02
N LEU A 159 4.52 1.39 -10.80
CA LEU A 159 3.09 1.35 -10.52
C LEU A 159 2.31 0.78 -11.71
N ALA A 160 2.56 1.27 -12.92
CA ALA A 160 1.93 0.74 -14.14
C ALA A 160 2.21 -0.76 -14.32
N ARG A 161 3.45 -1.21 -14.09
CA ARG A 161 3.81 -2.64 -14.15
C ARG A 161 3.03 -3.46 -13.13
N MET A 162 2.91 -2.99 -11.89
CA MET A 162 2.16 -3.68 -10.85
C MET A 162 0.68 -3.78 -11.22
N LEU A 163 0.07 -2.68 -11.71
CA LEU A 163 -1.32 -2.68 -12.18
C LEU A 163 -1.54 -3.59 -13.39
N CYS A 164 -0.53 -3.73 -14.26
CA CYS A 164 -0.60 -4.60 -15.43
C CYS A 164 -0.77 -6.09 -15.08
N SER A 165 -0.39 -6.50 -13.86
CA SER A 165 -0.65 -7.86 -13.37
C SER A 165 -2.11 -8.10 -13.02
N ASP A 166 -2.97 -7.07 -13.01
CA ASP A 166 -4.39 -7.11 -12.65
C ASP A 166 -4.65 -7.78 -11.29
N PRO A 167 -4.04 -7.28 -10.20
CA PRO A 167 -4.17 -7.90 -8.90
C PRO A 167 -5.51 -7.59 -8.23
N GLU A 168 -5.99 -8.52 -7.40
CA GLU A 168 -7.19 -8.33 -6.55
C GLU A 168 -6.88 -7.50 -5.31
N THR A 169 -5.65 -7.62 -4.80
CA THR A 169 -5.16 -6.87 -3.62
C THR A 169 -3.89 -6.11 -3.98
N LEU A 170 -3.87 -4.83 -3.64
CA LEU A 170 -2.77 -3.92 -3.87
C LEU A 170 -2.04 -3.63 -2.55
N LEU A 171 -0.76 -3.95 -2.46
CA LEU A 171 0.13 -3.56 -1.38
C LEU A 171 1.03 -2.43 -1.89
N LEU A 172 0.93 -1.24 -1.32
CA LEU A 172 1.60 -0.04 -1.82
C LEU A 172 2.48 0.58 -0.74
N ASP A 173 3.80 0.52 -0.93
CA ASP A 173 4.79 1.05 0.04
C ASP A 173 5.28 2.43 -0.39
N GLU A 174 4.74 3.48 0.23
CA GLU A 174 5.02 4.90 -0.06
C GLU A 174 5.01 5.21 -1.57
N PRO A 175 3.91 4.89 -2.31
CA PRO A 175 3.90 4.94 -3.76
C PRO A 175 4.16 6.32 -4.33
N PHE A 176 3.84 7.37 -3.59
CA PHE A 176 3.90 8.76 -4.05
C PHE A 176 4.98 9.60 -3.36
N GLY A 177 5.82 9.00 -2.49
CA GLY A 177 6.82 9.73 -1.70
C GLY A 177 7.90 10.48 -2.51
N ALA A 178 8.19 10.04 -3.73
CA ALA A 178 9.19 10.66 -4.61
C ALA A 178 8.60 11.62 -5.66
N LEU A 179 7.31 11.97 -5.55
CA LEU A 179 6.59 12.81 -6.51
C LEU A 179 6.45 14.25 -6.00
N ASP A 180 6.42 15.21 -6.94
CA ASP A 180 5.99 16.57 -6.63
C ASP A 180 4.51 16.62 -6.21
N ALA A 181 4.10 17.74 -5.59
CA ALA A 181 2.79 17.85 -4.97
C ALA A 181 1.64 17.73 -5.98
N GLN A 182 1.75 18.34 -7.17
CA GLN A 182 0.69 18.34 -8.16
C GLN A 182 0.48 16.93 -8.73
N LEU A 183 1.57 16.29 -9.15
CA LEU A 183 1.52 14.94 -9.69
C LEU A 183 1.05 13.90 -8.67
N ARG A 184 1.38 14.11 -7.38
CA ARG A 184 0.89 13.27 -6.28
C ARG A 184 -0.63 13.31 -6.20
N VAL A 185 -1.25 14.50 -6.22
CA VAL A 185 -2.71 14.67 -6.19
C VAL A 185 -3.36 13.99 -7.41
N GLU A 186 -2.81 14.20 -8.61
CA GLU A 186 -3.31 13.55 -9.82
C GLU A 186 -3.32 12.03 -9.71
N LEU A 187 -2.20 11.43 -9.28
CA LEU A 187 -2.08 9.96 -9.17
C LEU A 187 -2.88 9.37 -8.00
N GLN A 188 -3.08 10.13 -6.92
CA GLN A 188 -4.02 9.74 -5.85
C GLN A 188 -5.45 9.65 -6.41
N GLY A 189 -5.86 10.65 -7.20
CA GLY A 189 -7.15 10.65 -7.89
C GLY A 189 -7.31 9.45 -8.83
N GLU A 190 -6.30 9.15 -9.65
CA GLU A 190 -6.31 7.99 -10.55
C GLU A 190 -6.37 6.66 -9.78
N LEU A 191 -5.60 6.53 -8.69
CA LEU A 191 -5.64 5.33 -7.84
C LEU A 191 -7.04 5.13 -7.24
N LEU A 192 -7.67 6.20 -6.75
CA LEU A 192 -9.04 6.14 -6.22
C LEU A 192 -10.05 5.74 -7.30
N ARG A 193 -9.94 6.28 -8.52
CA ARG A 193 -10.82 5.90 -9.64
C ARG A 193 -10.67 4.42 -10.01
N LEU A 194 -9.42 3.92 -10.06
CA LEU A 194 -9.14 2.50 -10.33
C LEU A 194 -9.63 1.57 -9.24
N TRP A 195 -9.67 2.04 -8.00
CA TRP A 195 -10.12 1.26 -6.87
C TRP A 195 -11.65 1.31 -6.69
N GLN A 196 -12.28 2.48 -6.81
CA GLN A 196 -13.73 2.65 -6.66
C GLN A 196 -14.51 1.76 -7.62
N GLY A 197 -15.42 0.94 -7.09
CA GLY A 197 -16.23 0.03 -7.88
C GLY A 197 -15.52 -1.20 -8.46
N SER A 198 -14.20 -1.31 -8.27
CA SER A 198 -13.42 -2.46 -8.77
C SER A 198 -13.50 -3.71 -7.89
N GLY A 199 -13.93 -3.56 -6.63
CA GLY A 199 -13.89 -4.62 -5.62
C GLY A 199 -12.48 -4.96 -5.11
N ARG A 200 -11.43 -4.26 -5.56
CA ARG A 200 -10.05 -4.48 -5.15
C ARG A 200 -9.82 -3.99 -3.72
N THR A 201 -9.02 -4.73 -2.97
CA THR A 201 -8.56 -4.34 -1.64
C THR A 201 -7.22 -3.62 -1.74
N VAL A 202 -7.02 -2.57 -0.94
CA VAL A 202 -5.77 -1.81 -0.92
C VAL A 202 -5.21 -1.76 0.50
N VAL A 203 -3.92 -2.08 0.66
CA VAL A 203 -3.13 -1.79 1.86
C VAL A 203 -2.05 -0.80 1.45
N PHE A 204 -2.18 0.42 1.92
CA PHE A 204 -1.36 1.56 1.52
C PHE A 204 -0.51 2.04 2.68
N VAL A 205 0.77 2.20 2.48
CA VAL A 205 1.70 2.72 3.48
C VAL A 205 2.06 4.16 3.15
N THR A 206 1.94 5.01 4.14
CA THR A 206 2.41 6.41 4.08
C THR A 206 2.86 6.91 5.44
N HIS A 207 3.54 8.03 5.45
CA HIS A 207 3.82 8.84 6.64
C HIS A 207 3.07 10.19 6.62
N ASP A 208 2.27 10.44 5.59
CA ASP A 208 1.50 11.67 5.38
C ASP A 208 0.05 11.47 5.84
N ILE A 209 -0.39 12.30 6.81
CA ILE A 209 -1.74 12.22 7.39
C ILE A 209 -2.81 12.65 6.38
N GLU A 210 -2.53 13.69 5.57
CA GLU A 210 -3.51 14.19 4.61
C GLU A 210 -3.75 13.15 3.52
N GLU A 211 -2.68 12.54 3.01
CA GLU A 211 -2.76 11.43 2.07
C GLU A 211 -3.60 10.27 2.64
N ALA A 212 -3.35 9.89 3.90
CA ALA A 212 -4.10 8.85 4.57
C ALA A 212 -5.60 9.19 4.66
N LEU A 213 -5.96 10.42 5.02
CA LEU A 213 -7.36 10.85 5.17
C LEU A 213 -8.09 10.95 3.82
N VAL A 214 -7.41 11.36 2.76
CA VAL A 214 -7.99 11.44 1.41
C VAL A 214 -8.28 10.04 0.87
N LEU A 215 -7.40 9.08 1.10
CA LEU A 215 -7.45 7.77 0.46
C LEU A 215 -8.26 6.73 1.26
N ALA A 216 -8.11 6.69 2.59
CA ALA A 216 -8.50 5.55 3.41
C ALA A 216 -10.00 5.45 3.72
N ASP A 217 -10.50 4.21 3.86
CA ASP A 217 -11.71 3.91 4.63
C ASP A 217 -11.35 3.71 6.11
N ARG A 218 -10.12 3.23 6.37
CA ARG A 218 -9.62 2.98 7.71
C ARG A 218 -8.11 3.21 7.77
N ILE A 219 -7.64 3.78 8.87
CA ILE A 219 -6.24 4.11 9.12
C ILE A 219 -5.78 3.39 10.37
N ILE A 220 -4.70 2.63 10.24
CA ILE A 220 -3.97 2.03 11.37
C ILE A 220 -2.72 2.87 11.62
N VAL A 221 -2.59 3.44 12.80
CA VAL A 221 -1.37 4.14 13.22
C VAL A 221 -0.45 3.16 13.92
N LEU A 222 0.76 3.01 13.36
CA LEU A 222 1.81 2.15 13.90
C LEU A 222 2.83 2.97 14.66
N GLY A 223 3.10 2.54 15.88
CA GLY A 223 4.19 3.00 16.74
C GLY A 223 5.46 2.16 16.58
N SER A 224 6.39 2.34 17.51
CA SER A 224 7.64 1.56 17.55
C SER A 224 7.37 0.07 17.53
N VAL A 225 8.23 -0.71 16.83
CA VAL A 225 8.15 -2.19 16.72
C VAL A 225 6.80 -2.70 16.21
N GLY A 226 6.13 -1.91 15.35
CA GLY A 226 4.83 -2.29 14.81
C GLY A 226 3.68 -2.30 15.82
N ALA A 227 3.85 -1.65 16.99
CA ALA A 227 2.76 -1.55 17.97
C ALA A 227 1.56 -0.81 17.36
N LEU A 228 0.36 -1.37 17.51
CA LEU A 228 -0.87 -0.71 17.10
C LEU A 228 -1.17 0.41 18.12
N VAL A 229 -1.12 1.67 17.68
CA VAL A 229 -1.40 2.85 18.50
C VAL A 229 -2.85 3.29 18.37
N LEU A 230 -3.37 3.31 17.14
CA LEU A 230 -4.74 3.73 16.86
C LEU A 230 -5.27 2.95 15.65
N ASP A 231 -6.53 2.55 15.73
CA ASP A 231 -7.35 2.01 14.66
C ASP A 231 -8.52 2.98 14.43
N GLN A 232 -8.54 3.68 13.28
CA GLN A 232 -9.45 4.76 12.99
C GLN A 232 -10.21 4.54 11.69
N THR A 233 -11.53 4.40 11.78
CA THR A 233 -12.41 4.49 10.60
C THR A 233 -12.47 5.93 10.11
N VAL A 234 -12.45 6.11 8.78
CA VAL A 234 -12.52 7.42 8.13
C VAL A 234 -13.90 7.54 7.48
N ASP A 235 -14.82 8.17 8.20
CA ASP A 235 -16.22 8.38 7.82
C ASP A 235 -16.45 9.68 7.04
N LEU A 236 -15.44 10.12 6.30
CA LEU A 236 -15.55 11.23 5.36
C LEU A 236 -16.25 10.77 4.07
N PRO A 237 -17.19 11.59 3.53
CA PRO A 237 -17.92 11.23 2.31
C PRO A 237 -16.98 11.07 1.10
N ARG A 238 -17.38 10.25 0.13
CA ARG A 238 -16.71 10.11 -1.17
C ARG A 238 -17.60 10.66 -2.29
N PRO A 239 -17.06 11.22 -3.40
CA PRO A 239 -15.62 11.37 -3.69
C PRO A 239 -14.99 12.45 -2.81
N ARG A 240 -13.72 12.26 -2.42
CA ARG A 240 -12.96 13.24 -1.65
C ARG A 240 -12.09 14.05 -2.58
N ASP A 241 -12.42 15.33 -2.75
CA ASP A 241 -11.54 16.28 -3.40
C ASP A 241 -10.48 16.76 -2.40
N PRO A 242 -9.17 16.62 -2.69
CA PRO A 242 -8.11 17.01 -1.75
C PRO A 242 -8.15 18.49 -1.33
N ASP A 243 -8.65 19.38 -2.19
CA ASP A 243 -8.69 20.80 -1.89
C ASP A 243 -9.92 21.18 -1.03
N ASP A 244 -11.07 20.58 -1.32
CA ASP A 244 -12.33 20.85 -0.59
C ASP A 244 -12.36 20.14 0.77
N ILE A 245 -11.85 18.91 0.85
CA ILE A 245 -11.96 18.09 2.07
C ILE A 245 -11.14 18.64 3.24
N ARG A 246 -10.05 19.38 2.97
CA ARG A 246 -9.16 19.93 4.00
C ARG A 246 -9.82 20.98 4.89
N VAL A 247 -10.86 21.63 4.42
CA VAL A 247 -11.62 22.63 5.18
C VAL A 247 -12.80 22.02 5.96
N ASP A 248 -13.09 20.75 5.75
CA ASP A 248 -14.14 20.03 6.48
C ASP A 248 -13.77 19.94 7.97
N PRO A 249 -14.64 20.35 8.91
CA PRO A 249 -14.35 20.28 10.35
C PRO A 249 -14.04 18.86 10.83
N HIS A 250 -14.66 17.83 10.24
CA HIS A 250 -14.41 16.44 10.60
C HIS A 250 -13.04 15.98 10.11
N PHE A 251 -12.61 16.41 8.92
CA PHE A 251 -11.25 16.19 8.45
C PHE A 251 -10.20 16.78 9.42
N VAL A 252 -10.41 18.01 9.86
CA VAL A 252 -9.53 18.70 10.81
C VAL A 252 -9.46 17.94 12.15
N GLU A 253 -10.57 17.43 12.66
CA GLU A 253 -10.61 16.64 13.88
C GLU A 253 -9.87 15.31 13.73
N LEU A 254 -10.11 14.57 12.64
CA LEU A 254 -9.38 13.33 12.32
C LEU A 254 -7.87 13.56 12.17
N HIS A 255 -7.49 14.64 11.48
CA HIS A 255 -6.09 15.03 11.31
C HIS A 255 -5.41 15.28 12.68
N ARG A 256 -6.08 16.01 13.57
CA ARG A 256 -5.60 16.28 14.93
C ARG A 256 -5.40 14.99 15.72
N ARG A 257 -6.37 14.07 15.66
CA ARG A 257 -6.36 12.77 16.33
C ARG A 257 -5.20 11.88 15.85
N LEU A 258 -5.03 11.76 14.53
CA LEU A 258 -3.93 11.01 13.92
C LEU A 258 -2.57 11.61 14.26
N SER A 259 -2.45 12.95 14.24
CA SER A 259 -1.23 13.66 14.63
C SER A 259 -0.83 13.39 16.09
N ALA A 260 -1.82 13.33 17.00
CA ALA A 260 -1.58 12.98 18.41
C ALA A 260 -1.09 11.52 18.56
N ALA A 261 -1.76 10.58 17.85
CA ALA A 261 -1.39 9.17 17.86
C ALA A 261 0.03 8.93 17.31
N LEU A 262 0.43 9.62 16.23
CA LEU A 262 1.80 9.56 15.70
C LEU A 262 2.86 10.06 16.68
N LYS A 263 2.54 11.07 17.49
CA LYS A 263 3.44 11.59 18.54
C LYS A 263 3.56 10.60 19.71
N GLU A 264 2.47 9.94 20.09
CA GLU A 264 2.44 8.93 21.13
C GLU A 264 3.24 7.68 20.70
N GLY A 265 3.03 7.19 19.49
CA GLY A 265 3.73 6.03 18.93
C GLY A 265 5.24 6.25 18.70
N ALA A 266 5.72 7.48 18.83
CA ALA A 266 7.13 7.82 18.71
C ALA A 266 7.93 7.68 20.02
N ARG A 267 7.23 7.46 21.15
CA ARG A 267 7.82 7.24 22.48
C ARG A 267 8.11 5.77 22.70
#